data_0370bd718fdb87d6054ac69542ff1e19
#
_entry.id   0370bd718fdb87d6054ac69542ff1e19
#
_cell.length_a   1.000
_cell.length_b   1.000
_cell.length_c   1.000
_cell.angle_alpha   90.00
_cell.angle_beta   90.00
_cell.angle_gamma   90.00
#
_symmetry.space_group_name_H-M   'P 1'
#
loop_
_entity.id
_entity.type
_entity.pdbx_description
1 polymer ?
#
loop_
_entity_poly.entity_id
_entity_poly.type
_entity_poly.pdbx_seq_one_letter_code
_entity_poly.pdbx_strand_id
1 'polypeptide(L)'
;ASDVYKRQKSSSPEVNGIAVKFIANILKVLTVCIAIVMVISELGYNINGLLTGLGVGGLAVSLAAQDSLKSLISGFVIMFDRPFDVGDFIETKDFSGTVEDITMRSTRVRKLDDTVIVVPNTVIADDLITNYAKLNKRLVDFKIGLVYSTSDEVLKKCRNEIYSYLKKHKKVEKETIRVRFVEFDDCSLNIQVRCYVMIASLEDYYAFTEELNFAVKKIIDDNDTDFAFPTNSIIIEKNEDQQ
;
A
#
# COMPACT_ATOMS: atom_id res chain seq x y z
N ALA A 1 18.35 -25.77 16.57
CA ALA A 1 17.46 -24.59 16.48
C ALA A 1 17.86 -23.42 17.41
N SER A 2 18.82 -23.61 18.32
CA SER A 2 19.21 -22.56 19.30
C SER A 2 20.38 -21.67 18.84
N ASP A 3 21.11 -22.07 17.82
CA ASP A 3 22.33 -21.33 17.38
C ASP A 3 22.09 -20.23 16.35
N VAL A 4 20.93 -20.25 15.68
CA VAL A 4 20.54 -19.19 14.73
C VAL A 4 20.06 -17.92 15.45
N TYR A 5 19.49 -18.08 16.66
CA TYR A 5 18.98 -16.95 17.44
C TYR A 5 20.07 -16.11 18.15
N LYS A 6 21.29 -16.65 18.30
CA LYS A 6 22.41 -15.92 18.93
C LYS A 6 23.17 -14.98 18.02
N ARG A 7 22.99 -15.04 16.70
CA ARG A 7 23.70 -14.14 15.75
C ARG A 7 23.05 -12.78 15.57
N GLN A 8 21.87 -12.53 16.11
CA GLN A 8 21.16 -11.27 15.88
C GLN A 8 21.28 -10.24 17.04
N LYS A 9 22.14 -10.52 18.04
CA LYS A 9 22.31 -9.64 19.22
C LYS A 9 23.71 -9.07 19.35
N SER A 10 24.34 -8.72 18.22
CA SER A 10 25.56 -7.90 18.24
C SER A 10 25.46 -6.76 17.21
N SER A 11 24.56 -5.82 17.41
CA SER A 11 24.80 -4.44 16.96
C SER A 11 25.95 -3.93 17.81
N SER A 12 27.13 -4.11 17.26
CA SER A 12 28.42 -3.96 17.92
C SER A 12 28.63 -2.53 18.41
N PRO A 13 29.16 -2.36 19.62
CA PRO A 13 29.63 -1.07 20.13
C PRO A 13 30.69 -0.40 19.20
N GLU A 14 31.32 -1.16 18.32
CA GLU A 14 32.31 -0.65 17.35
C GLU A 14 31.74 0.29 16.28
N VAL A 15 30.50 0.06 15.79
CA VAL A 15 29.87 0.94 14.76
C VAL A 15 29.60 2.33 15.33
N ASN A 16 29.17 2.41 16.59
CA ASN A 16 28.97 3.68 17.28
C ASN A 16 30.30 4.43 17.48
N GLY A 17 31.41 3.70 17.73
CA GLY A 17 32.73 4.29 17.86
C GLY A 17 33.28 4.90 16.56
N ILE A 18 33.00 4.28 15.40
CA ILE A 18 33.40 4.78 14.09
C ILE A 18 32.60 6.04 13.73
N ALA A 19 31.30 6.05 13.91
CA ALA A 19 30.46 7.21 13.64
C ALA A 19 30.85 8.41 14.51
N VAL A 20 31.08 8.20 15.81
CA VAL A 20 31.56 9.26 16.74
C VAL A 20 32.90 9.81 16.33
N LYS A 21 33.86 8.95 15.94
CA LYS A 21 35.18 9.38 15.44
C LYS A 21 35.03 10.19 14.15
N PHE A 22 34.20 9.78 13.24
CA PHE A 22 33.95 10.48 11.98
C PHE A 22 33.41 11.90 12.23
N ILE A 23 32.36 12.03 13.08
CA ILE A 23 31.79 13.32 13.47
C ILE A 23 32.83 14.19 14.18
N ALA A 24 33.62 13.62 15.09
CA ALA A 24 34.68 14.34 15.78
C ALA A 24 35.73 14.88 14.83
N ASN A 25 36.09 14.12 13.78
CA ASN A 25 37.04 14.59 12.76
C ASN A 25 36.48 15.74 11.91
N ILE A 26 35.20 15.66 11.52
CA ILE A 26 34.50 16.76 10.81
C ILE A 26 34.52 18.04 11.68
N LEU A 27 34.17 17.92 12.95
CA LEU A 27 34.16 19.07 13.88
C LEU A 27 35.58 19.65 14.07
N LYS A 28 36.64 18.81 14.12
CA LYS A 28 38.02 19.29 14.20
C LYS A 28 38.40 20.08 12.96
N VAL A 29 38.10 19.56 11.74
CA VAL A 29 38.37 20.26 10.50
C VAL A 29 37.67 21.62 10.48
N LEU A 30 36.38 21.66 10.85
CA LEU A 30 35.61 22.89 10.90
C LEU A 30 36.23 23.90 11.86
N THR A 31 36.59 23.46 13.08
CA THR A 31 37.20 24.29 14.13
C THR A 31 38.53 24.85 13.64
N VAL A 32 39.37 24.04 12.99
CA VAL A 32 40.67 24.47 12.43
C VAL A 32 40.44 25.51 11.32
N CYS A 33 39.52 25.30 10.41
CA CYS A 33 39.17 26.28 9.38
C CYS A 33 38.74 27.63 9.96
N ILE A 34 37.86 27.64 10.97
CA ILE A 34 37.43 28.85 11.66
C ILE A 34 38.61 29.53 12.34
N ALA A 35 39.46 28.78 13.04
CA ALA A 35 40.63 29.33 13.72
C ALA A 35 41.62 29.99 12.72
N ILE A 36 41.86 29.36 11.57
CA ILE A 36 42.74 29.95 10.52
C ILE A 36 42.13 31.27 10.01
N VAL A 37 40.82 31.31 9.73
CA VAL A 37 40.17 32.55 9.28
C VAL A 37 40.31 33.66 10.31
N MET A 38 40.10 33.35 11.62
CA MET A 38 40.24 34.30 12.70
C MET A 38 41.68 34.85 12.81
N VAL A 39 42.69 33.97 12.75
CA VAL A 39 44.08 34.40 12.81
C VAL A 39 44.48 35.29 11.64
N ILE A 40 44.07 34.96 10.41
CA ILE A 40 44.33 35.77 9.22
C ILE A 40 43.65 37.14 9.33
N SER A 41 42.41 37.17 9.86
CA SER A 41 41.66 38.41 10.11
C SER A 41 42.39 39.31 11.12
N GLU A 42 42.92 38.75 12.22
CA GLU A 42 43.64 39.48 13.27
C GLU A 42 44.94 40.06 12.76
N LEU A 43 45.60 39.38 11.82
CA LEU A 43 46.81 39.86 11.15
C LEU A 43 46.54 41.02 10.15
N GLY A 44 45.29 41.48 10.00
CA GLY A 44 44.90 42.60 9.14
C GLY A 44 44.77 42.25 7.66
N TYR A 45 44.83 41.00 7.27
CA TYR A 45 44.59 40.60 5.87
C TYR A 45 43.15 40.62 5.49
N ASN A 46 42.88 40.95 4.22
CA ASN A 46 41.53 40.93 3.70
C ASN A 46 41.04 39.49 3.49
N ILE A 47 40.10 39.09 4.35
CA ILE A 47 39.53 37.73 4.38
C ILE A 47 38.30 37.56 3.43
N ASN A 48 37.87 38.63 2.72
CA ASN A 48 36.63 38.56 1.91
C ASN A 48 36.70 37.47 0.82
N GLY A 49 37.86 37.34 0.14
CA GLY A 49 38.07 36.29 -0.85
C GLY A 49 38.03 34.89 -0.25
N LEU A 50 38.60 34.71 0.97
CA LEU A 50 38.58 33.44 1.68
C LEU A 50 37.16 33.06 2.14
N LEU A 51 36.43 34.01 2.67
CA LEU A 51 35.02 33.79 3.07
C LEU A 51 34.13 33.47 1.87
N THR A 52 34.31 34.17 0.75
CA THR A 52 33.61 33.87 -0.50
C THR A 52 33.93 32.44 -0.99
N GLY A 53 35.21 32.07 -1.00
CA GLY A 53 35.63 30.73 -1.39
C GLY A 53 35.09 29.64 -0.49
N LEU A 54 35.09 29.83 0.84
CA LEU A 54 34.49 28.92 1.80
C LEU A 54 32.95 28.85 1.63
N GLY A 55 32.30 29.97 1.30
CA GLY A 55 30.87 30.00 1.04
C GLY A 55 30.49 29.19 -0.20
N VAL A 56 31.20 29.38 -1.32
CA VAL A 56 31.00 28.60 -2.56
C VAL A 56 31.33 27.11 -2.34
N GLY A 57 32.44 26.82 -1.63
CA GLY A 57 32.78 25.44 -1.28
C GLY A 57 31.74 24.76 -0.37
N GLY A 58 31.23 25.52 0.60
CA GLY A 58 30.14 25.05 1.48
C GLY A 58 28.84 24.76 0.72
N LEU A 59 28.51 25.61 -0.26
CA LEU A 59 27.34 25.38 -1.14
C LEU A 59 27.50 24.08 -1.95
N ALA A 60 28.69 23.86 -2.53
CA ALA A 60 28.99 22.65 -3.29
C ALA A 60 28.87 21.39 -2.42
N VAL A 61 29.38 21.41 -1.18
CA VAL A 61 29.26 20.30 -0.22
C VAL A 61 27.82 20.09 0.20
N SER A 62 27.05 21.18 0.44
CA SER A 62 25.63 21.11 0.79
C SER A 62 24.80 20.46 -0.31
N LEU A 63 25.03 20.84 -1.58
CA LEU A 63 24.36 20.23 -2.73
C LEU A 63 24.71 18.74 -2.88
N ALA A 64 25.97 18.38 -2.65
CA ALA A 64 26.39 16.97 -2.69
C ALA A 64 25.80 16.12 -1.56
N ALA A 65 25.51 16.71 -0.39
CA ALA A 65 24.92 16.03 0.76
C ALA A 65 23.38 16.06 0.79
N GLN A 66 22.74 16.77 -0.14
CA GLN A 66 21.30 17.07 -0.14
C GLN A 66 20.44 15.83 -0.03
N ASP A 67 20.69 14.78 -0.84
CA ASP A 67 19.88 13.57 -0.86
C ASP A 67 19.99 12.76 0.44
N SER A 68 21.19 12.75 1.03
CA SER A 68 21.41 12.09 2.32
C SER A 68 20.65 12.79 3.44
N LEU A 69 20.67 14.12 3.45
CA LEU A 69 19.95 14.91 4.43
C LEU A 69 18.43 14.78 4.24
N LYS A 70 17.94 14.81 2.98
CA LYS A 70 16.53 14.57 2.66
C LYS A 70 16.08 13.22 3.21
N SER A 71 16.88 12.15 3.04
CA SER A 71 16.54 10.81 3.56
C SER A 71 16.44 10.77 5.09
N LEU A 72 17.33 11.46 5.81
CA LEU A 72 17.27 11.56 7.26
C LEU A 72 16.02 12.31 7.73
N ILE A 73 15.69 13.44 7.09
CA ILE A 73 14.50 14.24 7.40
C ILE A 73 13.25 13.41 7.14
N SER A 74 13.16 12.71 6.00
CA SER A 74 12.03 11.84 5.66
C SER A 74 11.86 10.72 6.70
N GLY A 75 12.98 10.12 7.15
CA GLY A 75 12.93 9.10 8.21
C GLY A 75 12.38 9.67 9.52
N PHE A 76 12.81 10.87 9.90
CA PHE A 76 12.29 11.55 11.09
C PHE A 76 10.77 11.83 10.96
N VAL A 77 10.31 12.31 9.81
CA VAL A 77 8.89 12.58 9.53
C VAL A 77 8.09 11.27 9.64
N ILE A 78 8.54 10.18 9.02
CA ILE A 78 7.86 8.87 9.11
C ILE A 78 7.74 8.42 10.57
N MET A 79 8.82 8.55 11.36
CA MET A 79 8.82 8.14 12.78
C MET A 79 7.94 9.03 13.67
N PHE A 80 7.78 10.31 13.32
CA PHE A 80 6.99 11.27 14.07
C PHE A 80 5.50 11.21 13.72
N ASP A 81 5.18 11.26 12.41
CA ASP A 81 3.79 11.29 11.92
C ASP A 81 3.14 9.89 11.88
N ARG A 82 3.96 8.82 11.89
CA ARG A 82 3.53 7.42 11.89
C ARG A 82 2.44 7.11 10.87
N PRO A 83 2.66 7.35 9.59
CA PRO A 83 1.71 6.95 8.56
C PRO A 83 1.52 5.43 8.54
N PHE A 84 2.54 4.68 8.93
CA PHE A 84 2.55 3.23 9.17
C PHE A 84 3.52 2.90 10.32
N ASP A 85 3.34 1.74 10.93
CA ASP A 85 4.20 1.20 11.98
C ASP A 85 4.86 -0.12 11.51
N VAL A 86 5.85 -0.59 12.29
CA VAL A 86 6.44 -1.92 12.06
C VAL A 86 5.36 -2.99 12.28
N GLY A 87 5.20 -3.87 11.31
CA GLY A 87 4.16 -4.88 11.26
C GLY A 87 2.96 -4.52 10.37
N ASP A 88 2.82 -3.27 9.95
CA ASP A 88 1.76 -2.86 9.05
C ASP A 88 1.99 -3.38 7.63
N PHE A 89 0.92 -3.80 6.97
CA PHE A 89 0.94 -4.08 5.54
C PHE A 89 0.62 -2.78 4.78
N ILE A 90 1.60 -2.34 3.97
CA ILE A 90 1.51 -1.13 3.17
C ILE A 90 1.61 -1.45 1.68
N GLU A 91 0.96 -0.63 0.88
CA GLU A 91 1.03 -0.68 -0.59
C GLU A 91 1.35 0.71 -1.12
N THR A 92 2.30 0.76 -2.03
CA THR A 92 2.70 1.92 -2.83
C THR A 92 2.56 1.59 -4.30
N LYS A 93 2.90 2.51 -5.19
CA LYS A 93 2.88 2.28 -6.63
C LYS A 93 3.83 1.15 -7.07
N ASP A 94 4.99 1.04 -6.41
CA ASP A 94 6.09 0.18 -6.86
C ASP A 94 6.20 -1.13 -6.08
N PHE A 95 5.61 -1.21 -4.88
CA PHE A 95 5.68 -2.40 -4.04
C PHE A 95 4.52 -2.49 -3.05
N SER A 96 4.27 -3.71 -2.57
CA SER A 96 3.40 -3.98 -1.43
C SER A 96 4.06 -5.00 -0.50
N GLY A 97 3.83 -4.87 0.81
CA GLY A 97 4.38 -5.80 1.78
C GLY A 97 4.25 -5.33 3.23
N THR A 98 4.76 -6.14 4.14
CA THR A 98 4.75 -5.86 5.57
C THR A 98 6.03 -5.13 5.98
N VAL A 99 5.89 -4.04 6.70
CA VAL A 99 7.02 -3.28 7.25
C VAL A 99 7.73 -4.09 8.33
N GLU A 100 9.01 -4.42 8.13
CA GLU A 100 9.81 -5.15 9.12
C GLU A 100 10.59 -4.24 10.06
N ASP A 101 11.12 -3.14 9.51
CA ASP A 101 11.98 -2.25 10.27
C ASP A 101 11.99 -0.85 9.64
N ILE A 102 12.06 0.17 10.49
CA ILE A 102 12.13 1.57 10.09
C ILE A 102 13.39 2.16 10.69
N THR A 103 14.37 2.43 9.84
CA THR A 103 15.62 3.10 10.26
C THR A 103 15.57 4.58 9.87
N MET A 104 16.52 5.37 10.32
CA MET A 104 16.60 6.81 10.01
C MET A 104 16.70 7.10 8.50
N ARG A 105 17.27 6.18 7.70
CA ARG A 105 17.52 6.39 6.28
C ARG A 105 16.63 5.56 5.37
N SER A 106 16.21 4.38 5.82
CA SER A 106 15.52 3.40 4.99
C SER A 106 14.51 2.60 5.80
N THR A 107 13.47 2.13 5.12
CA THR A 107 12.47 1.20 5.64
C THR A 107 12.65 -0.14 4.95
N ARG A 108 12.60 -1.23 5.72
CA ARG A 108 12.63 -2.61 5.23
C ARG A 108 11.21 -3.13 5.12
N VAL A 109 10.86 -3.65 3.96
CA VAL A 109 9.53 -4.18 3.70
C VAL A 109 9.66 -5.61 3.18
N ARG A 110 8.96 -6.54 3.80
CA ARG A 110 8.85 -7.93 3.36
C ARG A 110 7.66 -8.05 2.43
N LYS A 111 7.93 -8.44 1.19
CA LYS A 111 6.93 -8.68 0.16
C LYS A 111 6.20 -10.02 0.38
N LEU A 112 5.12 -10.23 -0.36
CA LEU A 112 4.33 -11.47 -0.29
C LEU A 112 5.10 -12.72 -0.76
N ASP A 113 6.14 -12.55 -1.57
CA ASP A 113 7.05 -13.61 -2.02
C ASP A 113 8.19 -13.91 -1.03
N ASP A 114 8.09 -13.37 0.19
CA ASP A 114 9.08 -13.46 1.28
C ASP A 114 10.41 -12.74 1.00
N THR A 115 10.54 -12.00 -0.09
CA THR A 115 11.71 -11.16 -0.34
C THR A 115 11.66 -9.88 0.48
N VAL A 116 12.84 -9.41 0.93
CA VAL A 116 12.95 -8.15 1.66
C VAL A 116 13.53 -7.08 0.74
N ILE A 117 12.78 -5.99 0.58
CA ILE A 117 13.27 -4.78 -0.09
C ILE A 117 13.68 -3.74 0.95
N VAL A 118 14.72 -2.98 0.61
CA VAL A 118 15.19 -1.84 1.42
C VAL A 118 14.90 -0.57 0.62
N VAL A 119 13.94 0.20 1.09
CA VAL A 119 13.48 1.41 0.40
C VAL A 119 14.00 2.65 1.12
N PRO A 120 14.68 3.58 0.45
CA PRO A 120 15.05 4.86 1.04
C PRO A 120 13.80 5.61 1.54
N ASN A 121 13.89 6.20 2.74
CA ASN A 121 12.74 6.90 3.34
C ASN A 121 12.22 8.06 2.49
N THR A 122 13.09 8.67 1.66
CA THR A 122 12.67 9.70 0.69
C THR A 122 11.66 9.19 -0.32
N VAL A 123 11.85 7.97 -0.83
CA VAL A 123 10.94 7.36 -1.81
C VAL A 123 9.58 7.14 -1.18
N ILE A 124 9.57 6.57 0.03
CA ILE A 124 8.32 6.30 0.76
C ILE A 124 7.62 7.61 1.14
N ALA A 125 8.36 8.62 1.61
CA ALA A 125 7.77 9.90 2.04
C ALA A 125 7.20 10.73 0.88
N ASP A 126 7.73 10.56 -0.33
CA ASP A 126 7.28 11.26 -1.53
C ASP A 126 6.15 10.50 -2.26
N ASP A 127 5.83 9.24 -1.88
CA ASP A 127 4.84 8.38 -2.55
C ASP A 127 3.49 8.34 -1.80
N LEU A 128 2.45 7.91 -2.52
CA LEU A 128 1.15 7.62 -1.92
C LEU A 128 1.19 6.26 -1.24
N ILE A 129 0.87 6.24 0.05
CA ILE A 129 0.88 5.03 0.86
C ILE A 129 -0.55 4.62 1.22
N THR A 130 -0.91 3.40 0.86
CA THR A 130 -2.12 2.76 1.36
C THR A 130 -1.76 1.83 2.52
N ASN A 131 -2.26 2.14 3.72
CA ASN A 131 -2.03 1.32 4.91
C ASN A 131 -3.24 0.42 5.19
N TYR A 132 -3.08 -0.87 4.98
CA TYR A 132 -4.13 -1.87 5.19
C TYR A 132 -4.27 -2.31 6.65
N ALA A 133 -3.29 -2.03 7.52
CA ALA A 133 -3.40 -2.37 8.94
C ALA A 133 -4.35 -1.44 9.71
N LYS A 134 -4.60 -0.22 9.19
CA LYS A 134 -5.53 0.77 9.77
C LYS A 134 -6.98 0.59 9.32
N LEU A 135 -7.31 -0.52 8.62
CA LEU A 135 -8.68 -0.81 8.21
C LEU A 135 -9.56 -1.22 9.40
N ASN A 136 -10.70 -0.56 9.52
CA ASN A 136 -11.76 -0.96 10.46
C ASN A 136 -12.82 -1.83 9.79
N LYS A 137 -12.97 -1.68 8.49
CA LYS A 137 -13.98 -2.39 7.68
C LYS A 137 -13.50 -2.56 6.24
N ARG A 138 -13.97 -3.61 5.57
CA ARG A 138 -13.66 -3.90 4.17
C ARG A 138 -14.89 -3.76 3.29
N LEU A 139 -14.70 -3.25 2.10
CA LEU A 139 -15.74 -3.16 1.09
C LEU A 139 -15.89 -4.50 0.38
N VAL A 140 -17.12 -4.98 0.31
CA VAL A 140 -17.55 -6.04 -0.59
C VAL A 140 -18.28 -5.37 -1.74
N ASP A 141 -17.83 -5.55 -2.96
CA ASP A 141 -18.42 -4.95 -4.16
C ASP A 141 -18.21 -5.90 -5.35
N PHE A 142 -19.28 -6.53 -5.81
CA PHE A 142 -19.24 -7.41 -6.97
C PHE A 142 -20.58 -7.41 -7.69
N LYS A 143 -20.58 -7.89 -8.93
CA LYS A 143 -21.77 -8.04 -9.76
C LYS A 143 -22.09 -9.51 -9.99
N ILE A 144 -23.36 -9.80 -10.06
CA ILE A 144 -23.90 -11.12 -10.38
C ILE A 144 -24.68 -10.98 -11.67
N GLY A 145 -24.24 -11.66 -12.73
CA GLY A 145 -24.94 -11.70 -14.01
C GLY A 145 -25.92 -12.85 -14.07
N LEU A 146 -27.21 -12.56 -14.27
CA LEU A 146 -28.26 -13.55 -14.50
C LEU A 146 -28.63 -13.61 -15.99
N VAL A 147 -29.13 -14.75 -16.44
CA VAL A 147 -29.56 -14.95 -17.84
C VAL A 147 -30.72 -14.01 -18.21
N TYR A 148 -30.80 -13.59 -19.47
CA TYR A 148 -31.85 -12.70 -19.97
C TYR A 148 -33.25 -13.32 -19.92
N SER A 149 -33.37 -14.64 -19.83
CA SER A 149 -34.66 -15.34 -19.63
C SER A 149 -35.24 -15.17 -18.22
N THR A 150 -34.46 -14.59 -17.27
CA THR A 150 -34.93 -14.33 -15.92
C THR A 150 -36.06 -13.29 -15.93
N SER A 151 -37.24 -13.65 -15.38
CA SER A 151 -38.36 -12.71 -15.29
C SER A 151 -38.06 -11.60 -14.26
N ASP A 152 -38.73 -10.45 -14.44
CA ASP A 152 -38.63 -9.33 -13.48
C ASP A 152 -38.97 -9.72 -12.05
N GLU A 153 -39.91 -10.65 -11.86
CA GLU A 153 -40.31 -11.12 -10.55
C GLU A 153 -39.22 -11.93 -9.87
N VAL A 154 -38.60 -12.84 -10.61
CA VAL A 154 -37.46 -13.65 -10.13
C VAL A 154 -36.25 -12.76 -9.84
N LEU A 155 -35.95 -11.79 -10.72
CA LEU A 155 -34.89 -10.83 -10.52
C LEU A 155 -35.07 -10.02 -9.21
N LYS A 156 -36.29 -9.54 -8.97
CA LYS A 156 -36.65 -8.83 -7.73
C LYS A 156 -36.55 -9.74 -6.51
N LYS A 157 -36.96 -11.01 -6.65
CA LYS A 157 -36.89 -12.00 -5.56
C LYS A 157 -35.43 -12.31 -5.18
N CYS A 158 -34.58 -12.64 -6.14
CA CYS A 158 -33.15 -12.88 -5.90
C CYS A 158 -32.49 -11.68 -5.20
N ARG A 159 -32.72 -10.45 -5.71
CA ARG A 159 -32.22 -9.22 -5.09
C ARG A 159 -32.68 -9.09 -3.62
N ASN A 160 -33.96 -9.35 -3.33
CA ASN A 160 -34.51 -9.22 -1.98
C ASN A 160 -33.99 -10.28 -1.03
N GLU A 161 -33.79 -11.50 -1.50
CA GLU A 161 -33.22 -12.59 -0.71
C GLU A 161 -31.76 -12.36 -0.37
N ILE A 162 -30.94 -11.91 -1.34
CA ILE A 162 -29.56 -11.50 -1.11
C ILE A 162 -29.50 -10.34 -0.09
N TYR A 163 -30.34 -9.32 -0.26
CA TYR A 163 -30.41 -8.21 0.71
C TYR A 163 -30.79 -8.72 2.11
N SER A 164 -31.74 -9.62 2.21
CA SER A 164 -32.21 -10.18 3.48
C SER A 164 -31.15 -11.04 4.15
N TYR A 165 -30.37 -11.79 3.38
CA TYR A 165 -29.23 -12.55 3.85
C TYR A 165 -28.16 -11.63 4.47
N LEU A 166 -27.73 -10.60 3.73
CA LEU A 166 -26.75 -9.63 4.22
C LEU A 166 -27.26 -8.90 5.48
N LYS A 167 -28.55 -8.54 5.51
CA LYS A 167 -29.15 -7.84 6.66
C LYS A 167 -29.14 -8.68 7.95
N LYS A 168 -29.26 -10.01 7.82
CA LYS A 168 -29.21 -10.94 8.96
C LYS A 168 -27.78 -11.19 9.44
N HIS A 169 -26.78 -10.99 8.60
CA HIS A 169 -25.40 -11.30 8.93
C HIS A 169 -24.82 -10.30 9.94
N LYS A 170 -24.20 -10.82 11.03
CA LYS A 170 -23.72 -9.98 12.16
C LYS A 170 -22.56 -9.07 11.81
N LYS A 171 -21.68 -9.50 10.90
CA LYS A 171 -20.46 -8.78 10.50
C LYS A 171 -20.73 -7.67 9.45
N VAL A 172 -21.94 -7.61 8.87
CA VAL A 172 -22.31 -6.63 7.83
C VAL A 172 -22.85 -5.34 8.44
N GLU A 173 -22.34 -4.21 7.99
CA GLU A 173 -22.81 -2.87 8.36
C GLU A 173 -24.13 -2.57 7.60
N LYS A 174 -25.25 -2.68 8.29
CA LYS A 174 -26.59 -2.74 7.70
C LYS A 174 -26.99 -1.52 6.88
N GLU A 175 -26.52 -0.33 7.26
CA GLU A 175 -26.85 0.93 6.59
C GLU A 175 -26.15 1.07 5.22
N THR A 176 -25.12 0.27 5.00
CA THR A 176 -24.32 0.31 3.77
C THR A 176 -24.74 -0.70 2.72
N ILE A 177 -25.68 -1.60 3.06
CA ILE A 177 -26.12 -2.65 2.15
C ILE A 177 -26.85 -2.05 0.94
N ARG A 178 -26.32 -2.33 -0.23
CA ARG A 178 -26.93 -1.98 -1.51
C ARG A 178 -26.92 -3.20 -2.41
N VAL A 179 -28.10 -3.73 -2.69
CA VAL A 179 -28.31 -4.81 -3.66
C VAL A 179 -29.27 -4.28 -4.71
N ARG A 180 -28.81 -4.08 -5.93
CA ARG A 180 -29.58 -3.42 -6.99
C ARG A 180 -29.32 -4.06 -8.34
N PHE A 181 -30.35 -4.18 -9.15
CA PHE A 181 -30.21 -4.35 -10.58
C PHE A 181 -29.66 -3.05 -11.17
N VAL A 182 -28.50 -3.10 -11.82
CA VAL A 182 -27.74 -1.89 -12.20
C VAL A 182 -27.61 -1.70 -13.70
N GLU A 183 -27.52 -2.79 -14.46
CA GLU A 183 -27.30 -2.67 -15.91
C GLU A 183 -27.74 -3.92 -16.66
N PHE A 184 -27.99 -3.71 -17.95
CA PHE A 184 -28.09 -4.75 -18.99
C PHE A 184 -26.73 -4.85 -19.65
N ASP A 185 -26.07 -5.98 -19.51
CA ASP A 185 -24.77 -6.25 -20.12
C ASP A 185 -24.96 -7.11 -21.38
N ASP A 186 -23.91 -7.33 -22.18
CA ASP A 186 -24.02 -8.04 -23.47
C ASP A 186 -24.72 -9.41 -23.36
N CYS A 187 -24.50 -10.14 -22.29
CA CYS A 187 -25.07 -11.48 -22.07
C CYS A 187 -25.78 -11.65 -20.74
N SER A 188 -25.90 -10.59 -19.90
CA SER A 188 -26.41 -10.73 -18.54
C SER A 188 -27.23 -9.55 -18.02
N LEU A 189 -28.12 -9.87 -17.08
CA LEU A 189 -28.80 -8.91 -16.22
C LEU A 189 -28.00 -8.79 -14.91
N ASN A 190 -27.33 -7.65 -14.67
CA ASN A 190 -26.40 -7.51 -13.57
C ASN A 190 -27.03 -6.96 -12.29
N ILE A 191 -26.96 -7.76 -11.22
CA ILE A 191 -27.26 -7.33 -9.85
C ILE A 191 -25.94 -6.98 -9.17
N GLN A 192 -25.76 -5.72 -8.76
CA GLN A 192 -24.65 -5.30 -7.92
C GLN A 192 -24.95 -5.56 -6.45
N VAL A 193 -23.99 -6.18 -5.76
CA VAL A 193 -23.98 -6.39 -4.32
C VAL A 193 -22.85 -5.56 -3.74
N ARG A 194 -23.21 -4.59 -2.89
CA ARG A 194 -22.24 -3.71 -2.26
C ARG A 194 -22.58 -3.51 -0.78
N CYS A 195 -21.61 -3.75 0.09
CA CYS A 195 -21.73 -3.49 1.53
C CYS A 195 -20.36 -3.38 2.19
N TYR A 196 -20.30 -2.78 3.37
CA TYR A 196 -19.11 -2.88 4.23
C TYR A 196 -19.29 -3.99 5.26
N VAL A 197 -18.19 -4.69 5.50
CA VAL A 197 -18.11 -5.72 6.54
C VAL A 197 -17.11 -5.31 7.61
N MET A 198 -17.49 -5.44 8.87
CA MET A 198 -16.69 -5.08 10.06
C MET A 198 -15.65 -6.17 10.32
N ILE A 199 -14.71 -6.33 9.39
CA ILE A 199 -13.66 -7.34 9.39
C ILE A 199 -12.35 -6.64 9.02
N ALA A 200 -11.38 -6.66 9.92
CA ALA A 200 -10.04 -6.14 9.69
C ALA A 200 -9.12 -7.19 9.06
N SER A 201 -9.19 -8.45 9.55
CA SER A 201 -8.39 -9.57 9.06
C SER A 201 -8.70 -9.90 7.60
N LEU A 202 -7.66 -10.16 6.81
CA LEU A 202 -7.80 -10.57 5.40
C LEU A 202 -8.36 -12.00 5.30
N GLU A 203 -7.91 -12.89 6.16
CA GLU A 203 -8.37 -14.28 6.21
C GLU A 203 -9.87 -14.38 6.53
N ASP A 204 -10.33 -13.65 7.56
CA ASP A 204 -11.75 -13.56 7.89
C ASP A 204 -12.59 -12.95 6.77
N TYR A 205 -12.01 -12.02 5.99
CA TYR A 205 -12.67 -11.43 4.84
C TYR A 205 -12.85 -12.43 3.71
N TYR A 206 -11.84 -13.25 3.43
CA TYR A 206 -11.96 -14.33 2.43
C TYR A 206 -12.98 -15.38 2.86
N ALA A 207 -12.95 -15.80 4.13
CA ALA A 207 -13.94 -16.73 4.65
C ALA A 207 -15.37 -16.18 4.54
N PHE A 208 -15.57 -14.90 4.86
CA PHE A 208 -16.87 -14.23 4.69
C PHE A 208 -17.29 -14.16 3.21
N THR A 209 -16.36 -13.83 2.31
CA THR A 209 -16.65 -13.72 0.88
C THR A 209 -17.04 -15.09 0.30
N GLU A 210 -16.36 -16.15 0.72
CA GLU A 210 -16.69 -17.52 0.34
C GLU A 210 -18.09 -17.91 0.82
N GLU A 211 -18.41 -17.66 2.10
CA GLU A 211 -19.75 -17.90 2.67
C GLU A 211 -20.84 -17.15 1.89
N LEU A 212 -20.60 -15.87 1.57
CA LEU A 212 -21.50 -15.06 0.80
C LEU A 212 -21.71 -15.60 -0.62
N ASN A 213 -20.63 -16.02 -1.29
CA ASN A 213 -20.71 -16.57 -2.64
C ASN A 213 -21.55 -17.87 -2.68
N PHE A 214 -21.37 -18.77 -1.69
CA PHE A 214 -22.20 -19.97 -1.56
C PHE A 214 -23.66 -19.63 -1.28
N ALA A 215 -23.93 -18.64 -0.43
CA ALA A 215 -25.28 -18.21 -0.15
C ALA A 215 -25.96 -17.60 -1.39
N VAL A 216 -25.25 -16.78 -2.13
CA VAL A 216 -25.72 -16.20 -3.40
C VAL A 216 -26.00 -17.28 -4.42
N LYS A 217 -25.05 -18.22 -4.60
CA LYS A 217 -25.27 -19.36 -5.52
C LYS A 217 -26.53 -20.12 -5.17
N LYS A 218 -26.72 -20.46 -3.89
CA LYS A 218 -27.93 -21.15 -3.44
C LYS A 218 -29.20 -20.36 -3.71
N ILE A 219 -29.20 -19.04 -3.45
CA ILE A 219 -30.37 -18.19 -3.72
C ILE A 219 -30.74 -18.22 -5.21
N ILE A 220 -29.76 -18.22 -6.10
CA ILE A 220 -30.00 -18.26 -7.54
C ILE A 220 -30.58 -19.62 -7.95
N ASP A 221 -29.96 -20.72 -7.49
CA ASP A 221 -30.43 -22.09 -7.75
C ASP A 221 -31.88 -22.31 -7.23
N ASP A 222 -32.20 -21.80 -6.02
CA ASP A 222 -33.52 -21.94 -5.39
C ASP A 222 -34.63 -21.10 -6.08
N ASN A 223 -34.25 -20.18 -6.98
CA ASN A 223 -35.18 -19.30 -7.70
C ASN A 223 -35.37 -19.65 -9.19
N ASP A 224 -35.03 -20.85 -9.60
CA ASP A 224 -35.19 -21.36 -10.98
C ASP A 224 -34.58 -20.41 -12.04
N THR A 225 -33.42 -19.82 -11.75
CA THR A 225 -32.64 -19.00 -12.69
C THR A 225 -31.18 -19.39 -12.66
N ASP A 226 -30.46 -19.01 -13.71
CA ASP A 226 -29.06 -19.38 -13.88
C ASP A 226 -28.14 -18.17 -13.99
N PHE A 227 -26.86 -18.39 -13.69
CA PHE A 227 -25.83 -17.44 -14.00
C PHE A 227 -25.68 -17.30 -15.53
N ALA A 228 -25.49 -16.07 -15.99
CA ALA A 228 -25.25 -15.82 -17.39
C ALA A 228 -23.85 -16.28 -17.81
N PHE A 229 -23.78 -16.94 -18.96
CA PHE A 229 -22.53 -17.29 -19.64
C PHE A 229 -22.39 -16.46 -20.90
N PRO A 230 -21.16 -16.18 -21.37
CA PRO A 230 -20.95 -15.58 -22.68
C PRO A 230 -21.59 -16.45 -23.76
N THR A 231 -22.59 -15.89 -24.46
CA THR A 231 -23.33 -16.58 -25.51
C THR A 231 -23.13 -15.90 -26.85
N ASN A 232 -22.90 -16.68 -27.89
CA ASN A 232 -22.81 -16.20 -29.28
C ASN A 232 -23.94 -16.82 -30.07
N SER A 233 -24.67 -16.00 -30.84
CA SER A 233 -25.65 -16.48 -31.82
C SER A 233 -24.96 -16.70 -33.16
N ILE A 234 -25.00 -17.92 -33.68
CA ILE A 234 -24.46 -18.28 -35.00
C ILE A 234 -25.64 -18.43 -35.97
N ILE A 235 -25.70 -17.59 -36.97
CA ILE A 235 -26.65 -17.70 -38.07
C ILE A 235 -26.00 -18.47 -39.19
N ILE A 236 -26.50 -19.68 -39.49
CA ILE A 236 -26.02 -20.50 -40.61
C ILE A 236 -26.94 -20.24 -41.80
N GLU A 237 -26.47 -19.46 -42.78
CA GLU A 237 -27.17 -19.29 -44.04
C GLU A 237 -26.88 -20.49 -44.97
N LYS A 238 -27.91 -21.22 -45.34
CA LYS A 238 -27.81 -22.30 -46.32
C LYS A 238 -28.00 -21.70 -47.71
N ASN A 239 -26.90 -21.54 -48.44
CA ASN A 239 -26.97 -21.19 -49.87
C ASN A 239 -27.64 -22.33 -50.62
N GLU A 240 -28.86 -22.13 -51.13
CA GLU A 240 -29.60 -23.04 -52.02
C GLU A 240 -29.26 -22.82 -53.51
N ASP A 241 -28.10 -22.33 -53.84
CA ASP A 241 -27.70 -22.18 -55.24
C ASP A 241 -26.57 -23.16 -55.58
N GLN A 242 -26.95 -24.41 -55.92
CA GLN A 242 -26.27 -25.29 -56.88
C GLN A 242 -27.25 -26.36 -57.36
N GLN A 243 -28.08 -26.00 -58.36
CA GLN A 243 -28.61 -26.92 -59.35
C GLN A 243 -27.96 -26.61 -60.72
#